data_037e583e4ae53dd23e03d66aa832e6c7
#
_entry.id   037e583e4ae53dd23e03d66aa832e6c7
#
_cell.length_a   1.000
_cell.length_b   1.000
_cell.length_c   1.000
_cell.angle_alpha   90.00
_cell.angle_beta   90.00
_cell.angle_gamma   90.00
#
_symmetry.space_group_name_H-M   'P 1'
#
loop_
_entity.id
_entity.type
_entity.pdbx_description
1 polymer ?
#
loop_
_entity_poly.entity_id
_entity_poly.type
_entity_poly.pdbx_seq_one_letter_code
_entity_poly.pdbx_strand_id
1 'polypeptide(L)'
;ISCSLVGSEMCIRDSYLTLGLFVLGFIVGRIRLFERLDEFRSRLNRGGLLALIGLGLLYMIQSYLAPVSWREVSFNAWMGSTVTNLINLLTAYLWVVVVIEAYRFRKVQQAMTPLVSYGRMGLTNYIVQSVIGVFIFSSFGLDWSHLGVFLSVLVCLVYTGVQIVLSHYWLKNFRYGPMEWLWRTGTYLKWQPLLR
;
A
#
# COMPACT_ATOMS: atom_id res chain seq x y z
N ILE A 1 32.12 9.33 -2.05
CA ILE A 1 32.16 7.88 -1.82
C ILE A 1 31.20 7.50 -0.66
N SER A 2 31.10 8.30 0.42
CA SER A 2 30.22 8.01 1.57
C SER A 2 28.70 8.04 1.22
N CYS A 3 28.28 8.86 0.26
CA CYS A 3 26.88 9.00 -0.11
C CYS A 3 26.32 7.75 -0.85
N SER A 4 27.17 7.01 -1.58
CA SER A 4 26.75 5.78 -2.27
C SER A 4 26.60 4.58 -1.30
N LEU A 5 27.41 4.51 -0.24
CA LEU A 5 27.32 3.47 0.78
C LEU A 5 26.04 3.60 1.61
N VAL A 6 25.68 4.81 2.05
CA VAL A 6 24.43 5.06 2.78
C VAL A 6 23.19 4.72 1.93
N GLY A 7 23.23 5.04 0.63
CA GLY A 7 22.16 4.67 -0.29
C GLY A 7 22.02 3.16 -0.49
N SER A 8 23.13 2.42 -0.54
CA SER A 8 23.09 0.96 -0.70
C SER A 8 22.58 0.24 0.55
N GLU A 9 22.95 0.69 1.74
CA GLU A 9 22.46 0.11 3.00
C GLU A 9 20.95 0.33 3.19
N MET A 10 20.45 1.53 2.86
CA MET A 10 19.01 1.80 2.85
C MET A 10 18.27 0.87 1.88
N CYS A 11 18.77 0.72 0.66
CA CYS A 11 18.17 -0.12 -0.36
C CYS A 11 18.10 -1.61 0.06
N ILE A 12 19.18 -2.14 0.65
CA ILE A 12 19.24 -3.52 1.14
C ILE A 12 18.24 -3.73 2.27
N ARG A 13 18.19 -2.82 3.24
CA ARG A 13 17.26 -2.89 4.36
C ARG A 13 15.79 -2.85 3.90
N ASP A 14 15.47 -1.96 2.98
CA ASP A 14 14.10 -1.86 2.44
C ASP A 14 13.72 -3.13 1.68
N SER A 15 14.67 -3.79 1.02
CA SER A 15 14.45 -5.07 0.35
C SER A 15 14.09 -6.18 1.34
N TYR A 16 14.76 -6.29 2.49
CA TYR A 16 14.42 -7.29 3.51
C TYR A 16 13.06 -7.04 4.14
N LEU A 17 12.70 -5.78 4.41
CA LEU A 17 11.39 -5.42 4.93
C LEU A 17 10.28 -5.77 3.93
N THR A 18 10.49 -5.43 2.67
CA THR A 18 9.56 -5.76 1.58
C THR A 18 9.39 -7.26 1.44
N LEU A 19 10.48 -8.04 1.45
CA LEU A 19 10.41 -9.49 1.42
C LEU A 19 9.62 -10.06 2.61
N GLY A 20 9.88 -9.55 3.82
CA GLY A 20 9.14 -9.94 5.02
C GLY A 20 7.63 -9.69 4.90
N LEU A 21 7.24 -8.52 4.36
CA LEU A 21 5.84 -8.20 4.11
C LEU A 21 5.21 -9.09 3.05
N PHE A 22 5.94 -9.46 1.99
CA PHE A 22 5.47 -10.41 0.98
C PHE A 22 5.23 -11.80 1.59
N VAL A 23 6.17 -12.31 2.39
CA VAL A 23 6.01 -13.60 3.09
C VAL A 23 4.81 -13.56 4.04
N LEU A 24 4.65 -12.47 4.78
CA LEU A 24 3.50 -12.29 5.68
C LEU A 24 2.18 -12.26 4.88
N GLY A 25 2.12 -11.52 3.77
CA GLY A 25 0.97 -11.49 2.88
C GLY A 25 0.65 -12.87 2.29
N PHE A 26 1.67 -13.65 1.92
CA PHE A 26 1.51 -15.02 1.46
C PHE A 26 0.91 -15.94 2.54
N ILE A 27 1.40 -15.84 3.78
CA ILE A 27 0.86 -16.61 4.92
C ILE A 27 -0.61 -16.24 5.17
N VAL A 28 -0.93 -14.95 5.20
CA VAL A 28 -2.31 -14.44 5.39
C VAL A 28 -3.23 -14.96 4.28
N GLY A 29 -2.77 -14.96 3.03
CA GLY A 29 -3.50 -15.53 1.90
C GLY A 29 -3.68 -17.04 2.02
N ARG A 30 -2.66 -17.78 2.46
CA ARG A 30 -2.72 -19.24 2.64
C ARG A 30 -3.68 -19.67 3.75
N ILE A 31 -3.75 -18.89 4.83
CA ILE A 31 -4.69 -19.14 5.95
C ILE A 31 -6.14 -18.77 5.55
N ARG A 32 -6.32 -18.11 4.40
CA ARG A 32 -7.62 -17.59 3.94
C ARG A 32 -8.28 -16.69 5.00
N LEU A 33 -7.47 -15.82 5.62
CA LEU A 33 -7.92 -14.96 6.72
C LEU A 33 -9.20 -14.21 6.36
N PHE A 34 -9.27 -13.66 5.15
CA PHE A 34 -10.40 -12.86 4.68
C PHE A 34 -11.67 -13.69 4.39
N GLU A 35 -11.54 -14.99 4.17
CA GLU A 35 -12.68 -15.89 4.00
C GLU A 35 -13.25 -16.39 5.36
N ARG A 36 -12.40 -16.38 6.41
CA ARG A 36 -12.74 -16.87 7.77
C ARG A 36 -12.69 -15.75 8.80
N LEU A 37 -13.14 -14.55 8.43
CA LEU A 37 -13.05 -13.36 9.29
C LEU A 37 -13.78 -13.56 10.63
N ASP A 38 -14.91 -14.26 10.65
CA ASP A 38 -15.69 -14.48 11.87
C ASP A 38 -14.90 -15.30 12.91
N GLU A 39 -14.12 -16.28 12.46
CA GLU A 39 -13.30 -17.13 13.32
C GLU A 39 -12.10 -16.36 13.91
N PHE A 40 -11.47 -15.53 13.08
CA PHE A 40 -10.26 -14.78 13.47
C PHE A 40 -10.55 -13.42 14.13
N ARG A 41 -11.76 -12.97 14.09
CA ARG A 41 -12.18 -11.64 14.53
C ARG A 41 -11.75 -11.30 15.95
N SER A 42 -12.01 -12.19 16.91
CA SER A 42 -11.64 -11.95 18.31
C SER A 42 -10.12 -11.77 18.47
N ARG A 43 -9.35 -12.53 17.68
CA ARG A 43 -7.88 -12.41 17.66
C ARG A 43 -7.43 -11.12 17.01
N LEU A 44 -8.07 -10.71 15.89
CA LEU A 44 -7.78 -9.46 15.22
C LEU A 44 -8.06 -8.24 16.11
N ASN A 45 -9.20 -8.23 16.81
CA ASN A 45 -9.55 -7.12 17.69
C ASN A 45 -8.63 -7.03 18.91
N ARG A 46 -8.28 -8.17 19.52
CA ARG A 46 -7.29 -8.21 20.61
C ARG A 46 -5.91 -7.75 20.13
N GLY A 47 -5.50 -8.21 18.94
CA GLY A 47 -4.27 -7.75 18.30
C GLY A 47 -4.31 -6.24 18.00
N GLY A 48 -5.45 -5.70 17.58
CA GLY A 48 -5.67 -4.26 17.37
C GLY A 48 -5.49 -3.45 18.66
N LEU A 49 -6.04 -3.92 19.77
CA LEU A 49 -5.85 -3.29 21.09
C LEU A 49 -4.37 -3.29 21.51
N LEU A 50 -3.71 -4.45 21.36
CA LEU A 50 -2.28 -4.57 21.66
C LEU A 50 -1.43 -3.68 20.76
N ALA A 51 -1.80 -3.56 19.47
CA ALA A 51 -1.13 -2.67 18.53
C ALA A 51 -1.30 -1.19 18.90
N LEU A 52 -2.47 -0.78 19.40
CA LEU A 52 -2.69 0.59 19.90
C LEU A 52 -1.79 0.90 21.12
N ILE A 53 -1.73 -0.02 22.07
CA ILE A 53 -0.86 0.12 23.24
C ILE A 53 0.62 0.16 22.80
N GLY A 54 1.02 -0.74 21.89
CA GLY A 54 2.36 -0.78 21.32
C GLY A 54 2.74 0.50 20.59
N LEU A 55 1.82 1.09 19.82
CA LEU A 55 2.04 2.38 19.17
C LEU A 55 2.27 3.50 20.18
N GLY A 56 1.47 3.58 21.24
CA GLY A 56 1.68 4.57 22.29
C GLY A 56 3.07 4.46 22.92
N LEU A 57 3.50 3.24 23.25
CA LEU A 57 4.84 2.98 23.79
C LEU A 57 5.95 3.35 22.79
N LEU A 58 5.80 2.97 21.51
CA LEU A 58 6.79 3.28 20.47
C LEU A 58 6.91 4.77 20.20
N TYR A 59 5.80 5.52 20.21
CA TYR A 59 5.84 6.98 20.10
C TYR A 59 6.51 7.64 21.30
N MET A 60 6.31 7.12 22.51
CA MET A 60 7.04 7.57 23.70
C MET A 60 8.54 7.31 23.54
N ILE A 61 8.93 6.11 23.12
CA ILE A 61 10.34 5.78 22.88
C ILE A 61 10.93 6.68 21.80
N GLN A 62 10.22 6.92 20.71
CA GLN A 62 10.66 7.78 19.63
C GLN A 62 10.88 9.23 20.09
N SER A 63 10.04 9.75 20.99
CA SER A 63 10.22 11.10 21.53
C SER A 63 11.51 11.23 22.37
N TYR A 64 11.97 10.16 23.00
CA TYR A 64 13.26 10.13 23.71
C TYR A 64 14.47 9.95 22.78
N LEU A 65 14.26 9.30 21.62
CA LEU A 65 15.32 9.05 20.64
C LEU A 65 15.52 10.22 19.66
N ALA A 66 14.63 11.20 19.62
CA ALA A 66 14.71 12.36 18.73
C ALA A 66 15.62 13.46 19.32
N PRO A 67 16.36 14.25 18.51
CA PRO A 67 16.45 14.26 17.06
C PRO A 67 17.83 13.79 16.56
N VAL A 68 17.89 12.57 16.10
CA VAL A 68 19.11 12.08 15.44
C VAL A 68 19.17 12.68 14.04
N SER A 69 20.17 13.50 13.77
CA SER A 69 20.43 13.98 12.42
C SER A 69 20.72 12.79 11.51
N TRP A 70 19.98 12.64 10.44
CA TRP A 70 20.10 11.56 9.42
C TRP A 70 21.51 11.47 8.76
N ARG A 71 22.39 12.37 9.16
CA ARG A 71 23.74 12.54 8.61
C ARG A 71 24.81 11.70 9.30
N GLU A 72 24.51 11.19 10.50
CA GLU A 72 25.48 10.37 11.24
C GLU A 72 25.01 8.91 11.30
N VAL A 73 25.86 8.01 10.82
CA VAL A 73 25.66 6.56 10.97
C VAL A 73 26.00 6.22 12.43
N SER A 74 25.05 6.47 13.33
CA SER A 74 25.18 6.14 14.74
C SER A 74 24.18 5.04 15.12
N PHE A 75 24.50 4.32 16.21
CA PHE A 75 23.60 3.29 16.76
C PHE A 75 22.18 3.85 17.00
N ASN A 76 22.07 5.11 17.43
CA ASN A 76 20.80 5.78 17.68
C ASN A 76 20.00 6.00 16.38
N ALA A 77 20.65 6.26 15.24
CA ALA A 77 19.97 6.37 13.94
C ALA A 77 19.38 5.03 13.49
N TRP A 78 20.10 3.93 13.72
CA TRP A 78 19.61 2.58 13.48
C TRP A 78 18.40 2.24 14.34
N MET A 79 18.47 2.51 15.63
CA MET A 79 17.36 2.32 16.56
C MET A 79 16.14 3.16 16.16
N GLY A 80 16.33 4.45 15.87
CA GLY A 80 15.26 5.35 15.46
C GLY A 80 14.55 4.87 14.19
N SER A 81 15.31 4.41 13.18
CA SER A 81 14.71 3.90 11.95
C SER A 81 13.96 2.57 12.17
N THR A 82 14.45 1.71 13.06
CA THR A 82 13.77 0.46 13.40
C THR A 82 12.45 0.74 14.12
N VAL A 83 12.45 1.67 15.07
CA VAL A 83 11.23 2.12 15.77
C VAL A 83 10.21 2.68 14.78
N THR A 84 10.64 3.52 13.84
CA THR A 84 9.78 4.07 12.79
C THR A 84 9.15 2.96 11.93
N ASN A 85 9.92 1.96 11.54
CA ASN A 85 9.40 0.83 10.76
C ASN A 85 8.37 0.00 11.54
N LEU A 86 8.59 -0.20 12.84
CA LEU A 86 7.61 -0.87 13.71
C LEU A 86 6.33 -0.06 13.86
N ILE A 87 6.44 1.25 14.02
CA ILE A 87 5.28 2.17 14.04
C ILE A 87 4.48 2.05 12.74
N ASN A 88 5.15 2.09 11.58
CA ASN A 88 4.50 1.95 10.29
C ASN A 88 3.79 0.60 10.14
N LEU A 89 4.42 -0.50 10.58
CA LEU A 89 3.84 -1.84 10.53
C LEU A 89 2.60 -1.97 11.41
N LEU A 90 2.67 -1.48 12.65
CA LEU A 90 1.52 -1.51 13.57
C LEU A 90 0.39 -0.60 13.09
N THR A 91 0.71 0.56 12.53
CA THR A 91 -0.26 1.47 11.93
C THR A 91 -0.96 0.82 10.73
N ALA A 92 -0.21 0.16 9.84
CA ALA A 92 -0.79 -0.59 8.73
C ALA A 92 -1.72 -1.70 9.21
N TYR A 93 -1.31 -2.45 10.25
CA TYR A 93 -2.17 -3.48 10.86
C TYR A 93 -3.47 -2.90 11.43
N LEU A 94 -3.41 -1.77 12.12
CA LEU A 94 -4.61 -1.08 12.62
C LEU A 94 -5.55 -0.64 11.50
N TRP A 95 -5.01 -0.12 10.41
CA TRP A 95 -5.82 0.22 9.24
C TRP A 95 -6.54 -1.01 8.66
N VAL A 96 -5.87 -2.15 8.60
CA VAL A 96 -6.50 -3.41 8.17
C VAL A 96 -7.65 -3.79 9.10
N VAL A 97 -7.45 -3.73 10.42
CA VAL A 97 -8.52 -4.03 11.41
C VAL A 97 -9.69 -3.05 11.27
N VAL A 98 -9.42 -1.75 11.13
CA VAL A 98 -10.45 -0.71 10.94
C VAL A 98 -11.26 -0.97 9.65
N VAL A 99 -10.60 -1.30 8.55
CA VAL A 99 -11.28 -1.59 7.27
C VAL A 99 -12.15 -2.85 7.41
N ILE A 100 -11.65 -3.91 8.05
CA ILE A 100 -12.41 -5.15 8.29
C ILE A 100 -13.66 -4.86 9.13
N GLU A 101 -13.54 -4.10 10.22
CA GLU A 101 -14.68 -3.76 11.06
C GLU A 101 -15.65 -2.78 10.34
N ALA A 102 -15.14 -1.82 9.59
CA ALA A 102 -15.95 -0.91 8.79
C ALA A 102 -16.75 -1.64 7.69
N TYR A 103 -16.16 -2.66 7.08
CA TYR A 103 -16.82 -3.45 6.02
C TYR A 103 -18.05 -4.22 6.50
N ARG A 104 -18.28 -4.35 7.81
CA ARG A 104 -19.49 -4.96 8.38
C ARG A 104 -20.73 -4.10 8.16
N PHE A 105 -20.56 -2.79 8.07
CA PHE A 105 -21.69 -1.90 7.84
C PHE A 105 -22.14 -1.97 6.40
N ARG A 106 -23.41 -2.33 6.18
CA ARG A 106 -23.99 -2.48 4.83
C ARG A 106 -23.82 -1.24 3.95
N LYS A 107 -23.86 -0.06 4.57
CA LYS A 107 -23.61 1.22 3.87
C LYS A 107 -22.15 1.29 3.34
N VAL A 108 -21.18 0.83 4.13
CA VAL A 108 -19.76 0.81 3.72
C VAL A 108 -19.54 -0.21 2.61
N GLN A 109 -20.17 -1.40 2.68
CA GLN A 109 -20.10 -2.40 1.61
C GLN A 109 -20.61 -1.83 0.28
N GLN A 110 -21.75 -1.13 0.31
CA GLN A 110 -22.31 -0.49 -0.89
C GLN A 110 -21.39 0.60 -1.44
N ALA A 111 -20.84 1.45 -0.57
CA ALA A 111 -19.91 2.50 -0.96
C ALA A 111 -18.57 1.94 -1.50
N MET A 112 -18.14 0.76 -1.03
CA MET A 112 -16.91 0.12 -1.48
C MET A 112 -17.08 -0.74 -2.75
N THR A 113 -18.31 -0.95 -3.24
CA THR A 113 -18.55 -1.75 -4.44
C THR A 113 -17.73 -1.29 -5.67
N PRO A 114 -17.61 0.01 -5.98
CA PRO A 114 -16.77 0.48 -7.10
C PRO A 114 -15.27 0.15 -6.90
N LEU A 115 -14.79 0.15 -5.64
CA LEU A 115 -13.40 -0.18 -5.31
C LEU A 115 -13.06 -1.64 -5.60
N VAL A 116 -14.04 -2.54 -5.59
CA VAL A 116 -13.82 -3.95 -5.99
C VAL A 116 -13.37 -4.02 -7.45
N SER A 117 -13.98 -3.22 -8.33
CA SER A 117 -13.58 -3.13 -9.74
C SER A 117 -12.16 -2.56 -9.87
N TYR A 118 -11.87 -1.51 -9.14
CA TYR A 118 -10.54 -0.89 -9.09
C TYR A 118 -9.46 -1.88 -8.60
N GLY A 119 -9.73 -2.63 -7.54
CA GLY A 119 -8.81 -3.64 -7.01
C GLY A 119 -8.58 -4.83 -7.96
N ARG A 120 -9.59 -5.22 -8.74
CA ARG A 120 -9.44 -6.26 -9.77
C ARG A 120 -8.55 -5.86 -10.94
N MET A 121 -8.35 -4.56 -11.16
CA MET A 121 -7.46 -3.97 -12.15
C MET A 121 -6.22 -3.32 -11.50
N GLY A 122 -5.79 -3.84 -10.34
CA GLY A 122 -4.74 -3.24 -9.52
C GLY A 122 -3.42 -3.03 -10.26
N LEU A 123 -2.96 -4.01 -11.04
CA LEU A 123 -1.71 -3.90 -11.81
C LEU A 123 -1.83 -2.86 -12.92
N THR A 124 -2.93 -2.89 -13.68
CA THR A 124 -3.21 -1.88 -14.72
C THR A 124 -3.25 -0.48 -14.13
N ASN A 125 -4.01 -0.30 -13.05
CA ASN A 125 -4.15 1.00 -12.40
C ASN A 125 -2.82 1.51 -11.83
N TYR A 126 -2.00 0.62 -11.25
CA TYR A 126 -0.68 0.96 -10.73
C TYR A 126 0.26 1.46 -11.84
N ILE A 127 0.34 0.73 -12.96
CA ILE A 127 1.20 1.13 -14.09
C ILE A 127 0.72 2.45 -14.70
N VAL A 128 -0.59 2.58 -14.95
CA VAL A 128 -1.18 3.80 -15.51
C VAL A 128 -0.96 4.98 -14.57
N GLN A 129 -1.12 4.79 -13.26
CA GLN A 129 -0.87 5.80 -12.25
C GLN A 129 0.58 6.25 -12.23
N SER A 130 1.51 5.30 -12.33
CA SER A 130 2.95 5.61 -12.37
C SER A 130 3.32 6.42 -13.60
N VAL A 131 2.85 6.01 -14.79
CA VAL A 131 3.12 6.71 -16.06
C VAL A 131 2.52 8.13 -16.05
N ILE A 132 1.26 8.26 -15.64
CA ILE A 132 0.58 9.57 -15.60
C ILE A 132 1.19 10.45 -14.50
N GLY A 133 1.55 9.87 -13.34
CA GLY A 133 2.21 10.60 -12.27
C GLY A 133 3.55 11.17 -12.71
N VAL A 134 4.38 10.38 -13.41
CA VAL A 134 5.62 10.88 -14.02
C VAL A 134 5.31 11.99 -15.00
N PHE A 135 4.32 11.83 -15.89
CA PHE A 135 3.96 12.86 -16.88
C PHE A 135 3.47 14.17 -16.23
N ILE A 136 2.68 14.09 -15.15
CA ILE A 136 2.16 15.29 -14.46
C ILE A 136 3.28 16.02 -13.70
N PHE A 137 4.15 15.30 -12.99
CA PHE A 137 5.10 15.89 -12.06
C PHE A 137 6.51 16.02 -12.59
N SER A 138 6.85 15.43 -13.75
CA SER A 138 8.18 15.58 -14.34
C SER A 138 8.28 16.80 -15.27
N SER A 139 9.49 17.28 -15.43
CA SER A 139 9.82 18.39 -16.34
C SER A 139 9.58 18.08 -17.82
N PHE A 140 9.41 16.79 -18.17
CA PHE A 140 9.04 16.37 -19.54
C PHE A 140 7.55 16.54 -19.84
N GLY A 141 6.70 16.73 -18.81
CA GLY A 141 5.25 16.86 -18.96
C GLY A 141 4.74 18.22 -18.53
N LEU A 142 3.81 18.22 -17.59
CA LEU A 142 3.15 19.45 -17.12
C LEU A 142 3.98 20.25 -16.11
N ASP A 143 5.07 19.67 -15.59
CA ASP A 143 5.95 20.25 -14.55
C ASP A 143 5.19 20.82 -13.35
N TRP A 144 4.20 20.07 -12.88
CA TRP A 144 3.41 20.45 -11.71
C TRP A 144 4.12 20.14 -10.37
N SER A 145 5.45 19.96 -10.41
CA SER A 145 6.28 19.78 -9.22
C SER A 145 6.21 20.96 -8.23
N HIS A 146 5.89 22.17 -8.74
CA HIS A 146 5.73 23.40 -7.96
C HIS A 146 4.36 23.51 -7.24
N LEU A 147 3.42 22.61 -7.52
CA LEU A 147 2.14 22.59 -6.79
C LEU A 147 2.39 22.28 -5.32
N GLY A 148 1.84 23.11 -4.44
CA GLY A 148 1.87 22.83 -3.00
C GLY A 148 1.25 21.46 -2.68
N VAL A 149 1.62 20.90 -1.53
CA VAL A 149 1.18 19.55 -1.08
C VAL A 149 -0.33 19.37 -1.17
N PHE A 150 -1.10 20.38 -0.79
CA PHE A 150 -2.57 20.34 -0.82
C PHE A 150 -3.14 20.13 -2.23
N LEU A 151 -2.66 20.89 -3.21
CA LEU A 151 -3.10 20.74 -4.61
C LEU A 151 -2.67 19.40 -5.21
N SER A 152 -1.47 18.93 -4.89
CA SER A 152 -1.00 17.61 -5.33
C SER A 152 -1.88 16.49 -4.80
N VAL A 153 -2.28 16.55 -3.53
CA VAL A 153 -3.22 15.58 -2.93
C VAL A 153 -4.59 15.65 -3.62
N LEU A 154 -5.10 16.84 -3.91
CA LEU A 154 -6.38 17.01 -4.60
C LEU A 154 -6.34 16.41 -6.01
N VAL A 155 -5.27 16.66 -6.77
CA VAL A 155 -5.05 16.07 -8.11
C VAL A 155 -5.03 14.53 -8.02
N CYS A 156 -4.31 13.96 -7.04
CA CYS A 156 -4.27 12.51 -6.84
C CYS A 156 -5.64 11.92 -6.49
N LEU A 157 -6.44 12.60 -5.67
CA LEU A 157 -7.79 12.15 -5.32
C LEU A 157 -8.73 12.18 -6.52
N VAL A 158 -8.73 13.26 -7.29
CA VAL A 158 -9.54 13.38 -8.52
C VAL A 158 -9.13 12.29 -9.52
N TYR A 159 -7.83 12.13 -9.73
CA TYR A 159 -7.31 11.12 -10.64
C TYR A 159 -7.70 9.69 -10.21
N THR A 160 -7.58 9.37 -8.92
CA THR A 160 -8.01 8.07 -8.38
C THR A 160 -9.52 7.86 -8.57
N GLY A 161 -10.33 8.90 -8.36
CA GLY A 161 -11.77 8.86 -8.63
C GLY A 161 -12.08 8.51 -10.09
N VAL A 162 -11.39 9.14 -11.03
CA VAL A 162 -11.50 8.84 -12.46
C VAL A 162 -11.11 7.39 -12.77
N GLN A 163 -10.01 6.91 -12.18
CA GLN A 163 -9.59 5.51 -12.37
C GLN A 163 -10.61 4.50 -11.84
N ILE A 164 -11.26 4.77 -10.69
CA ILE A 164 -12.31 3.91 -10.15
C ILE A 164 -13.48 3.80 -11.13
N VAL A 165 -13.92 4.93 -11.67
CA VAL A 165 -15.01 4.98 -12.66
C VAL A 165 -14.63 4.23 -13.93
N LEU A 166 -13.45 4.49 -14.49
CA LEU A 166 -12.96 3.82 -15.69
C LEU A 166 -12.82 2.31 -15.49
N SER A 167 -12.29 1.87 -14.35
CA SER A 167 -12.16 0.45 -14.00
C SER A 167 -13.51 -0.24 -13.91
N HIS A 168 -14.52 0.45 -13.38
CA HIS A 168 -15.89 -0.08 -13.30
C HIS A 168 -16.50 -0.29 -14.70
N TYR A 169 -16.39 0.71 -15.59
CA TYR A 169 -16.89 0.61 -16.96
C TYR A 169 -16.12 -0.42 -17.79
N TRP A 170 -14.81 -0.50 -17.64
CA TRP A 170 -13.97 -1.48 -18.32
C TRP A 170 -14.41 -2.91 -17.99
N LEU A 171 -14.57 -3.25 -16.71
CA LEU A 171 -14.93 -4.60 -16.26
C LEU A 171 -16.39 -4.99 -16.56
N LYS A 172 -17.22 -4.09 -17.08
CA LYS A 172 -18.53 -4.46 -17.64
C LYS A 172 -18.36 -5.28 -18.93
N ASN A 173 -17.40 -4.91 -19.76
CA ASN A 173 -17.18 -5.50 -21.08
C ASN A 173 -16.05 -6.53 -21.10
N PHE A 174 -15.06 -6.36 -20.22
CA PHE A 174 -13.86 -7.17 -20.18
C PHE A 174 -13.76 -7.96 -18.87
N ARG A 175 -13.11 -9.14 -18.95
CA ARG A 175 -12.91 -10.01 -17.76
C ARG A 175 -11.78 -9.54 -16.86
N TYR A 176 -10.74 -8.97 -17.46
CA TYR A 176 -9.47 -8.58 -16.82
C TYR A 176 -9.06 -7.18 -17.27
N GLY A 177 -8.24 -6.51 -16.47
CA GLY A 177 -7.53 -5.33 -16.94
C GLY A 177 -6.48 -5.70 -18.00
N PRO A 178 -6.03 -4.74 -18.82
CA PRO A 178 -5.05 -5.02 -19.89
C PRO A 178 -3.77 -5.66 -19.38
N MET A 179 -3.21 -5.15 -18.29
CA MET A 179 -1.95 -5.67 -17.72
C MET A 179 -2.15 -6.98 -16.98
N GLU A 180 -3.29 -7.17 -16.30
CA GLU A 180 -3.67 -8.44 -15.68
C GLU A 180 -3.84 -9.54 -16.73
N TRP A 181 -4.42 -9.20 -17.87
CA TRP A 181 -4.57 -10.11 -18.98
C TRP A 181 -3.20 -10.50 -19.58
N LEU A 182 -2.34 -9.50 -19.81
CA LEU A 182 -0.99 -9.74 -20.33
C LEU A 182 -0.19 -10.63 -19.38
N TRP A 183 -0.22 -10.34 -18.09
CA TRP A 183 0.45 -11.13 -17.06
C TRP A 183 -0.03 -12.57 -17.02
N ARG A 184 -1.34 -12.79 -17.06
CA ARG A 184 -1.94 -14.13 -17.06
C ARG A 184 -1.57 -14.91 -18.33
N THR A 185 -1.67 -14.28 -19.49
CA THR A 185 -1.30 -14.89 -20.78
C THR A 185 0.17 -15.29 -20.77
N GLY A 186 1.07 -14.45 -20.25
CA GLY A 186 2.49 -14.78 -20.10
C GLY A 186 2.75 -15.89 -19.09
N THR A 187 2.05 -15.90 -17.94
CA THR A 187 2.26 -16.91 -16.89
C THR A 187 1.76 -18.29 -17.31
N TYR A 188 0.60 -18.36 -17.98
CA TYR A 188 0.01 -19.64 -18.39
C TYR A 188 0.42 -20.08 -19.79
N LEU A 189 1.15 -19.23 -20.54
CA LEU A 189 1.55 -19.46 -21.95
C LEU A 189 0.37 -19.86 -22.85
N LYS A 190 -0.84 -19.37 -22.52
CA LYS A 190 -2.10 -19.62 -23.24
C LYS A 190 -2.89 -18.32 -23.35
N TRP A 191 -3.39 -18.04 -24.56
CA TRP A 191 -4.27 -16.91 -24.78
C TRP A 191 -5.53 -17.04 -23.92
N GLN A 192 -5.73 -16.08 -23.05
CA GLN A 192 -6.93 -16.03 -22.20
C GLN A 192 -8.02 -15.18 -22.89
N PRO A 193 -9.30 -15.57 -22.83
CA PRO A 193 -10.37 -14.75 -23.40
C PRO A 193 -10.47 -13.42 -22.61
N LEU A 194 -10.28 -12.30 -23.31
CA LEU A 194 -10.35 -10.96 -22.73
C LEU A 194 -11.80 -10.48 -22.60
N LEU A 195 -12.64 -10.82 -23.58
CA LEU A 195 -14.06 -10.48 -23.60
C LEU A 195 -14.86 -11.36 -22.62
N ARG A 196 -15.93 -10.80 -22.11
CA ARG A 196 -16.82 -11.45 -21.14
C ARG A 196 -17.91 -12.26 -21.85
#